data_f120c4123b1139b91c07dd3928319c97
#
_entry.id   f120c4123b1139b91c07dd3928319c97
#
_cell.length_a   1.000
_cell.length_b   1.000
_cell.length_c   1.000
_cell.angle_alpha   90.00
_cell.angle_beta   90.00
_cell.angle_gamma   90.00
#
_symmetry.space_group_name_H-M   'P 1'
#
loop_
_entity.id
_entity.type
_entity.pdbx_description
1 polymer ?
#
loop_
_entity_poly.entity_id
_entity_poly.type
_entity_poly.pdbx_seq_one_letter_code
_entity_poly.pdbx_strand_id
1 'polypeptide(L)'
;MSNAFVRITQWLAAHAPRVLEASLNPGASAAELSRLATAVGRPLPADYQELYRWHNGLNEEADNWGSFFYGMHFLPLAEVLDAYQYQAGQTKTSPLEKADATVRPAVLQNPYWLRLGFDGGHGWLCVDLDPAAAGTYGQVIYLYEIQEIAFRVAGSVTELLTEFAHDLERGLYSLDADALEDGNEFLVPDEQFDPGNWEWAERWQAISALLLPPAA
;
A
#
# COMPACT_ATOMS: atom_id res chain seq x y z
N MET A 1 20.45 3.63 3.94
CA MET A 1 19.24 2.78 3.90
C MET A 1 18.53 2.88 5.25
N SER A 2 17.22 3.04 5.25
CA SER A 2 16.42 3.00 6.46
C SER A 2 16.65 1.68 7.20
N ASN A 3 16.66 1.69 8.54
CA ASN A 3 16.77 0.46 9.35
C ASN A 3 15.65 -0.55 8.99
N ALA A 4 14.47 -0.06 8.60
CA ALA A 4 13.35 -0.90 8.19
C ALA A 4 13.68 -1.76 6.95
N PHE A 5 14.31 -1.22 5.92
CA PHE A 5 14.70 -1.98 4.72
C PHE A 5 15.62 -3.16 5.05
N VAL A 6 16.60 -2.94 5.94
CA VAL A 6 17.52 -4.01 6.37
C VAL A 6 16.76 -5.11 7.10
N ARG A 7 15.86 -4.75 8.02
CA ARG A 7 15.06 -5.69 8.81
C ARG A 7 14.12 -6.51 7.92
N ILE A 8 13.41 -5.85 6.99
CA ILE A 8 12.52 -6.52 6.03
C ILE A 8 13.32 -7.48 5.16
N THR A 9 14.46 -7.04 4.57
CA THR A 9 15.32 -7.89 3.76
C THR A 9 15.81 -9.12 4.53
N GLN A 10 16.25 -8.94 5.78
CA GLN A 10 16.72 -10.04 6.62
C GLN A 10 15.59 -11.04 6.94
N TRP A 11 14.41 -10.54 7.23
CA TRP A 11 13.25 -11.39 7.50
C TRP A 11 12.84 -12.18 6.24
N LEU A 12 12.71 -11.50 5.10
CA LEU A 12 12.39 -12.18 3.83
C LEU A 12 13.43 -13.24 3.46
N ALA A 13 14.72 -12.92 3.57
CA ALA A 13 15.79 -13.90 3.30
C ALA A 13 15.69 -15.16 4.17
N ALA A 14 15.17 -15.05 5.40
CA ALA A 14 15.04 -16.17 6.32
C ALA A 14 13.72 -16.93 6.18
N HIS A 15 12.62 -16.29 5.76
CA HIS A 15 11.27 -16.85 5.84
C HIS A 15 10.52 -16.88 4.50
N ALA A 16 10.87 -16.00 3.56
CA ALA A 16 10.26 -15.88 2.25
C ALA A 16 11.28 -15.52 1.17
N PRO A 17 12.35 -16.36 0.97
CA PRO A 17 13.45 -16.02 0.07
C PRO A 17 12.99 -15.82 -1.40
N ARG A 18 11.96 -16.53 -1.85
CA ARG A 18 11.45 -16.37 -3.21
C ARG A 18 10.73 -15.03 -3.43
N VAL A 19 10.08 -14.48 -2.41
CA VAL A 19 9.54 -13.10 -2.48
C VAL A 19 10.68 -12.12 -2.71
N LEU A 20 11.78 -12.25 -1.95
CA LEU A 20 12.93 -11.36 -2.05
C LEU A 20 13.68 -11.50 -3.38
N GLU A 21 13.94 -12.74 -3.82
CA GLU A 21 14.87 -13.04 -4.92
C GLU A 21 14.17 -13.08 -6.29
N ALA A 22 12.90 -13.49 -6.33
CA ALA A 22 12.15 -13.67 -7.57
C ALA A 22 11.06 -12.61 -7.75
N SER A 23 10.26 -12.33 -6.71
CA SER A 23 9.08 -11.45 -6.86
C SER A 23 9.42 -9.97 -6.83
N LEU A 24 10.38 -9.51 -5.99
CA LEU A 24 10.69 -8.10 -5.90
C LEU A 24 11.57 -7.64 -7.07
N ASN A 25 11.12 -6.63 -7.82
CA ASN A 25 11.90 -6.00 -8.86
C ASN A 25 13.16 -5.30 -8.29
N PRO A 26 14.24 -5.18 -9.08
CA PRO A 26 15.33 -4.26 -8.76
C PRO A 26 14.80 -2.84 -8.51
N GLY A 27 15.56 -2.04 -7.77
CA GLY A 27 15.20 -0.66 -7.49
C GLY A 27 15.01 0.20 -8.72
N ALA A 28 14.03 1.10 -8.67
CA ALA A 28 13.73 2.03 -9.75
C ALA A 28 14.89 3.01 -10.02
N SER A 29 15.09 3.32 -11.30
CA SER A 29 16.03 4.33 -11.74
C SER A 29 15.55 5.76 -11.40
N ALA A 30 16.50 6.71 -11.34
CA ALA A 30 16.17 8.13 -11.19
C ALA A 30 15.29 8.65 -12.34
N ALA A 31 15.42 8.07 -13.54
CA ALA A 31 14.61 8.45 -14.71
C ALA A 31 13.13 8.04 -14.55
N GLU A 32 12.85 6.85 -14.01
CA GLU A 32 11.48 6.38 -13.74
C GLU A 32 10.81 7.26 -12.68
N LEU A 33 11.48 7.52 -11.55
CA LEU A 33 10.99 8.43 -10.52
C LEU A 33 10.74 9.85 -11.06
N SER A 34 11.64 10.37 -11.88
CA SER A 34 11.47 11.68 -12.52
C SER A 34 10.29 11.72 -13.49
N ARG A 35 10.04 10.63 -14.22
CA ARG A 35 8.89 10.51 -15.13
C ARG A 35 7.58 10.58 -14.34
N LEU A 36 7.46 9.83 -13.26
CA LEU A 36 6.27 9.88 -12.40
C LEU A 36 6.10 11.28 -11.78
N ALA A 37 7.15 11.86 -11.21
CA ALA A 37 7.11 13.20 -10.62
C ALA A 37 6.67 14.27 -11.63
N THR A 38 7.16 14.17 -12.87
CA THR A 38 6.79 15.10 -13.96
C THR A 38 5.31 14.94 -14.35
N ALA A 39 4.83 13.70 -14.47
CA ALA A 39 3.44 13.43 -14.82
C ALA A 39 2.48 13.92 -13.73
N VAL A 40 2.79 13.64 -12.46
CA VAL A 40 1.97 14.04 -11.30
C VAL A 40 1.99 15.55 -11.07
N GLY A 41 3.07 16.24 -11.44
CA GLY A 41 3.24 17.68 -11.26
C GLY A 41 3.32 18.12 -9.79
N ARG A 42 3.58 17.19 -8.88
CA ARG A 42 3.77 17.42 -7.43
C ARG A 42 5.05 16.74 -6.96
N PRO A 43 5.73 17.26 -5.92
CA PRO A 43 6.91 16.59 -5.34
C PRO A 43 6.54 15.20 -4.82
N LEU A 44 7.30 14.17 -5.19
CA LEU A 44 7.15 12.86 -4.55
C LEU A 44 7.82 12.91 -3.16
N PRO A 45 7.19 12.36 -2.11
CA PRO A 45 7.80 12.26 -0.78
C PRO A 45 9.16 11.56 -0.84
N ALA A 46 10.10 11.99 -0.01
CA ALA A 46 11.47 11.46 -0.07
C ALA A 46 11.51 9.96 0.28
N ASP A 47 10.75 9.54 1.27
CA ASP A 47 10.63 8.15 1.71
C ASP A 47 9.92 7.25 0.68
N TYR A 48 8.93 7.79 -0.06
CA TYR A 48 8.36 7.12 -1.23
C TYR A 48 9.41 6.85 -2.29
N GLN A 49 10.24 7.84 -2.61
CA GLN A 49 11.33 7.67 -3.56
C GLN A 49 12.39 6.67 -3.05
N GLU A 50 12.69 6.63 -1.74
CA GLU A 50 13.61 5.67 -1.13
C GLU A 50 13.06 4.24 -1.22
N LEU A 51 11.75 4.04 -0.98
CA LEU A 51 11.10 2.74 -1.14
C LEU A 51 11.30 2.21 -2.57
N TYR A 52 10.99 3.02 -3.57
CA TYR A 52 11.11 2.59 -4.96
C TYR A 52 12.56 2.44 -5.45
N ARG A 53 13.52 3.17 -4.88
CA ARG A 53 14.95 2.92 -5.14
C ARG A 53 15.44 1.63 -4.51
N TRP A 54 14.80 1.16 -3.46
CA TRP A 54 15.07 -0.13 -2.85
C TRP A 54 14.50 -1.26 -3.70
N HIS A 55 13.20 -1.27 -3.96
CA HIS A 55 12.53 -2.19 -4.88
C HIS A 55 11.40 -1.49 -5.66
N ASN A 56 11.33 -1.76 -6.96
CA ASN A 56 10.35 -1.17 -7.87
C ASN A 56 9.10 -2.07 -8.00
N GLY A 57 8.43 -2.33 -6.89
CA GLY A 57 7.24 -3.17 -6.91
C GLY A 57 7.53 -4.66 -7.09
N LEU A 58 6.47 -5.44 -7.29
CA LEU A 58 6.53 -6.86 -7.61
C LEU A 58 6.58 -7.08 -9.12
N ASN A 59 7.19 -8.18 -9.52
CA ASN A 59 7.26 -8.64 -10.90
C ASN A 59 6.14 -9.64 -11.18
N GLU A 60 5.17 -9.28 -12.00
CA GLU A 60 4.05 -10.16 -12.37
C GLU A 60 4.48 -11.34 -13.27
N GLU A 61 5.64 -11.24 -13.94
CA GLU A 61 6.18 -12.30 -14.79
C GLU A 61 7.15 -13.24 -14.06
N ALA A 62 7.30 -13.07 -12.73
CA ALA A 62 8.19 -13.89 -11.93
C ALA A 62 7.70 -15.33 -11.79
N ASP A 63 8.66 -16.27 -11.60
CA ASP A 63 8.35 -17.67 -11.28
C ASP A 63 7.75 -17.86 -9.87
N ASN A 64 7.70 -16.80 -9.06
CA ASN A 64 7.05 -16.75 -7.76
C ASN A 64 5.97 -15.66 -7.77
N TRP A 65 4.74 -16.08 -7.61
CA TRP A 65 3.64 -15.15 -7.39
C TRP A 65 3.62 -14.72 -5.91
N GLY A 66 4.23 -13.57 -5.63
CA GLY A 66 4.40 -13.04 -4.27
C GLY A 66 3.42 -11.92 -3.94
N SER A 67 3.38 -11.56 -2.67
CA SER A 67 2.69 -10.39 -2.15
C SER A 67 3.59 -9.60 -1.22
N PHE A 68 3.14 -8.41 -0.79
CA PHE A 68 3.93 -7.55 0.08
C PHE A 68 3.05 -6.92 1.19
N PHE A 69 3.01 -5.59 1.34
CA PHE A 69 2.23 -4.92 2.38
C PHE A 69 0.79 -5.45 2.47
N TYR A 70 0.38 -5.92 3.62
CA TYR A 70 -0.98 -6.43 3.89
C TYR A 70 -1.44 -7.52 2.89
N GLY A 71 -0.50 -8.33 2.39
CA GLY A 71 -0.83 -9.34 1.38
C GLY A 71 -1.13 -8.80 -0.02
N MET A 72 -0.89 -7.52 -0.25
CA MET A 72 -1.20 -6.86 -1.52
C MET A 72 -0.08 -7.00 -2.54
N HIS A 73 -0.44 -6.88 -3.80
CA HIS A 73 0.51 -6.64 -4.88
C HIS A 73 1.12 -5.25 -4.75
N PHE A 74 2.43 -5.14 -4.53
CA PHE A 74 3.16 -3.88 -4.49
C PHE A 74 3.43 -3.43 -5.93
N LEU A 75 2.82 -2.32 -6.36
CA LEU A 75 2.82 -1.89 -7.76
C LEU A 75 4.17 -1.31 -8.21
N PRO A 76 4.69 -1.73 -9.38
CA PRO A 76 5.80 -1.05 -10.03
C PRO A 76 5.44 0.39 -10.44
N LEU A 77 6.44 1.29 -10.54
CA LEU A 77 6.23 2.70 -10.94
C LEU A 77 5.54 2.87 -12.30
N ALA A 78 5.69 1.91 -13.21
CA ALA A 78 4.99 1.94 -14.50
C ALA A 78 3.48 1.85 -14.29
N GLU A 79 3.02 0.91 -13.48
CA GLU A 79 1.61 0.74 -13.16
C GLU A 79 1.06 1.88 -12.31
N VAL A 80 1.87 2.42 -11.37
CA VAL A 80 1.49 3.64 -10.63
C VAL A 80 1.25 4.80 -11.58
N LEU A 81 2.11 4.97 -12.60
CA LEU A 81 1.96 6.03 -13.61
C LEU A 81 0.71 5.81 -14.46
N ASP A 82 0.45 4.59 -14.90
CA ASP A 82 -0.73 4.24 -15.69
C ASP A 82 -2.02 4.47 -14.88
N ALA A 83 -2.04 4.05 -13.63
CA ALA A 83 -3.15 4.31 -12.71
C ALA A 83 -3.39 5.82 -12.50
N TYR A 84 -2.32 6.61 -12.31
CA TYR A 84 -2.41 8.06 -12.21
C TYR A 84 -3.03 8.67 -13.47
N GLN A 85 -2.54 8.29 -14.65
CA GLN A 85 -3.03 8.82 -15.93
C GLN A 85 -4.50 8.45 -16.17
N TYR A 86 -4.88 7.22 -15.85
CA TYR A 86 -6.27 6.79 -15.91
C TYR A 86 -7.16 7.64 -15.01
N GLN A 87 -6.80 7.81 -13.73
CA GLN A 87 -7.56 8.59 -12.78
C GLN A 87 -7.65 10.09 -13.16
N ALA A 88 -6.52 10.67 -13.59
CA ALA A 88 -6.48 12.06 -14.06
C ALA A 88 -7.35 12.33 -15.30
N GLY A 89 -7.60 11.29 -16.10
CA GLY A 89 -8.51 11.35 -17.27
C GLY A 89 -10.00 11.19 -16.94
N GLN A 90 -10.35 10.83 -15.68
CA GLN A 90 -11.75 10.65 -15.30
C GLN A 90 -12.49 11.99 -15.18
N THR A 91 -13.65 12.09 -15.82
CA THR A 91 -14.52 13.27 -15.75
C THR A 91 -15.65 13.13 -14.72
N LYS A 92 -15.96 11.89 -14.32
CA LYS A 92 -16.95 11.61 -13.28
C LYS A 92 -16.22 11.28 -11.98
N THR A 93 -16.50 12.03 -10.95
CA THR A 93 -15.94 11.85 -9.63
C THR A 93 -17.09 11.67 -8.65
N SER A 94 -17.11 10.53 -7.95
CA SER A 94 -17.99 10.35 -6.80
C SER A 94 -17.25 10.76 -5.53
N PRO A 95 -17.90 11.41 -4.56
CA PRO A 95 -17.28 11.60 -3.24
C PRO A 95 -17.13 10.26 -2.55
N LEU A 96 -16.21 10.18 -1.60
CA LEU A 96 -16.21 9.07 -0.63
C LEU A 96 -17.49 9.14 0.20
N GLU A 97 -18.08 8.00 0.51
CA GLU A 97 -19.19 7.92 1.46
C GLU A 97 -18.69 8.24 2.88
N LYS A 98 -17.52 7.72 3.22
CA LYS A 98 -16.89 7.92 4.53
C LYS A 98 -15.38 8.04 4.41
N ALA A 99 -14.80 8.95 5.19
CA ALA A 99 -13.37 9.10 5.35
C ALA A 99 -13.00 9.53 6.75
N ASP A 100 -11.82 9.14 7.23
CA ASP A 100 -11.31 9.77 8.44
C ASP A 100 -10.91 11.23 8.20
N ALA A 101 -10.71 11.99 9.28
CA ALA A 101 -10.47 13.45 9.20
C ALA A 101 -9.18 13.83 8.47
N THR A 102 -8.26 12.89 8.23
CA THR A 102 -6.98 13.11 7.55
C THR A 102 -7.09 12.99 6.04
N VAL A 103 -8.14 12.33 5.54
CA VAL A 103 -8.38 12.07 4.13
C VAL A 103 -9.38 13.08 3.55
N ARG A 104 -9.10 13.61 2.37
CA ARG A 104 -10.03 14.52 1.67
C ARG A 104 -11.18 13.73 1.04
N PRO A 105 -12.43 13.88 1.49
CA PRO A 105 -13.54 13.01 1.06
C PRO A 105 -14.13 13.39 -0.31
N ALA A 106 -13.57 14.38 -0.98
CA ALA A 106 -14.22 15.02 -2.12
C ALA A 106 -14.29 14.14 -3.39
N VAL A 107 -13.39 13.17 -3.57
CA VAL A 107 -13.25 12.42 -4.83
C VAL A 107 -12.73 11.01 -4.57
N LEU A 108 -13.51 9.99 -4.93
CA LEU A 108 -13.13 8.57 -4.83
C LEU A 108 -11.90 8.22 -5.71
N GLN A 109 -11.86 8.75 -6.94
CA GLN A 109 -10.74 8.56 -7.86
C GLN A 109 -9.80 9.77 -7.84
N ASN A 110 -9.35 10.19 -6.67
CA ASN A 110 -8.38 11.27 -6.57
C ASN A 110 -7.04 10.84 -7.22
N PRO A 111 -6.59 11.49 -8.32
CA PRO A 111 -5.35 11.10 -8.99
C PRO A 111 -4.11 11.31 -8.12
N TYR A 112 -4.20 12.16 -7.10
CA TYR A 112 -3.12 12.41 -6.15
C TYR A 112 -3.04 11.38 -5.02
N TRP A 113 -3.86 10.35 -5.04
CA TRP A 113 -3.68 9.13 -4.25
C TRP A 113 -2.91 8.12 -5.10
N LEU A 114 -1.57 8.21 -5.03
CA LEU A 114 -0.71 7.33 -5.81
C LEU A 114 -0.86 5.89 -5.34
N ARG A 115 -1.34 5.03 -6.20
CA ARG A 115 -1.57 3.61 -5.92
C ARG A 115 -0.23 2.94 -5.57
N LEU A 116 -0.10 2.40 -4.36
CA LEU A 116 1.09 1.72 -3.85
C LEU A 116 0.91 0.21 -3.83
N GLY A 117 -0.28 -0.26 -3.44
CA GLY A 117 -0.63 -1.67 -3.34
C GLY A 117 -2.06 -1.94 -3.78
N PHE A 118 -2.32 -3.17 -4.22
CA PHE A 118 -3.61 -3.66 -4.69
C PHE A 118 -3.90 -5.05 -4.13
N ASP A 119 -5.11 -5.29 -3.60
CA ASP A 119 -5.50 -6.57 -3.01
C ASP A 119 -6.04 -7.60 -4.01
N GLY A 120 -6.04 -7.26 -5.30
CA GLY A 120 -6.62 -8.10 -6.36
C GLY A 120 -8.14 -7.96 -6.51
N GLY A 121 -8.79 -7.20 -5.62
CA GLY A 121 -10.22 -6.96 -5.60
C GLY A 121 -10.57 -5.46 -5.72
N HIS A 122 -10.83 -4.81 -4.61
CA HIS A 122 -11.28 -3.41 -4.56
C HIS A 122 -10.54 -2.57 -3.51
N GLY A 123 -9.58 -3.16 -2.81
CA GLY A 123 -8.76 -2.52 -1.80
C GLY A 123 -7.45 -1.98 -2.36
N TRP A 124 -7.13 -0.74 -2.03
CA TRP A 124 -5.93 -0.06 -2.47
C TRP A 124 -5.17 0.55 -1.31
N LEU A 125 -3.87 0.34 -1.30
CA LEU A 125 -2.95 1.13 -0.48
C LEU A 125 -2.45 2.29 -1.33
N CYS A 126 -2.56 3.52 -0.83
CA CYS A 126 -2.21 4.72 -1.61
C CYS A 126 -1.32 5.67 -0.81
N VAL A 127 -0.39 6.35 -1.48
CA VAL A 127 0.34 7.49 -0.91
C VAL A 127 -0.43 8.77 -1.26
N ASP A 128 -0.88 9.49 -0.23
CA ASP A 128 -1.76 10.65 -0.37
C ASP A 128 -0.95 11.94 -0.55
N LEU A 129 -1.02 12.50 -1.75
CA LEU A 129 -0.43 13.80 -2.11
C LEU A 129 -1.45 14.95 -2.04
N ASP A 130 -2.67 14.69 -1.55
CA ASP A 130 -3.74 15.68 -1.42
C ASP A 130 -4.54 15.52 -0.13
N PRO A 131 -3.88 15.46 1.05
CA PRO A 131 -4.55 15.19 2.31
C PRO A 131 -5.53 16.30 2.71
N ALA A 132 -6.44 15.98 3.63
CA ALA A 132 -7.24 16.99 4.32
C ALA A 132 -6.36 17.84 5.28
N ALA A 133 -6.93 18.89 5.85
CA ALA A 133 -6.19 19.80 6.73
C ALA A 133 -5.61 19.12 7.99
N ALA A 134 -6.23 18.02 8.45
CA ALA A 134 -5.74 17.23 9.57
C ALA A 134 -4.73 16.15 9.15
N GLY A 135 -4.55 15.92 7.85
CA GLY A 135 -3.64 14.91 7.30
C GLY A 135 -2.24 15.44 7.05
N THR A 136 -1.37 14.52 6.64
CA THR A 136 0.04 14.81 6.33
C THR A 136 0.32 14.46 4.86
N TYR A 137 0.99 15.35 4.13
CA TYR A 137 1.44 15.09 2.77
C TYR A 137 2.35 13.87 2.71
N GLY A 138 2.00 12.87 1.90
CA GLY A 138 2.73 11.61 1.83
C GLY A 138 2.29 10.56 2.85
N GLN A 139 1.22 10.81 3.63
CA GLN A 139 0.59 9.77 4.45
C GLN A 139 0.15 8.59 3.58
N VAL A 140 0.05 7.41 4.19
CA VAL A 140 -0.46 6.22 3.51
C VAL A 140 -1.89 5.96 3.96
N ILE A 141 -2.77 5.78 2.98
CA ILE A 141 -4.19 5.51 3.21
C ILE A 141 -4.59 4.17 2.60
N TYR A 142 -5.56 3.52 3.21
CA TYR A 142 -6.31 2.42 2.61
C TYR A 142 -7.60 2.98 2.00
N LEU A 143 -7.90 2.57 0.77
CA LEU A 143 -9.11 2.91 0.04
C LEU A 143 -9.83 1.62 -0.33
N TYR A 144 -11.11 1.51 0.02
CA TYR A 144 -11.96 0.41 -0.41
C TYR A 144 -13.08 0.94 -1.31
N GLU A 145 -12.99 0.66 -2.60
CA GLU A 145 -13.82 1.28 -3.63
C GLU A 145 -15.30 0.91 -3.55
N ILE A 146 -15.62 -0.33 -3.14
CA ILE A 146 -17.02 -0.81 -3.08
C ILE A 146 -17.82 -0.08 -1.99
N GLN A 147 -17.21 0.19 -0.85
CA GLN A 147 -17.86 0.91 0.25
C GLN A 147 -17.58 2.42 0.19
N GLU A 148 -16.80 2.87 -0.80
CA GLU A 148 -16.41 4.27 -0.98
C GLU A 148 -15.82 4.89 0.30
N ILE A 149 -14.96 4.12 0.98
CA ILE A 149 -14.31 4.55 2.23
C ILE A 149 -12.80 4.72 2.04
N ALA A 150 -12.21 5.64 2.80
CA ALA A 150 -10.76 5.72 2.93
C ALA A 150 -10.36 6.17 4.35
N PHE A 151 -9.25 5.61 4.84
CA PHE A 151 -8.68 5.97 6.13
C PHE A 151 -7.15 5.86 6.11
N ARG A 152 -6.51 6.61 7.02
CA ARG A 152 -5.07 6.60 7.15
C ARG A 152 -4.60 5.31 7.85
N VAL A 153 -3.63 4.62 7.24
CA VAL A 153 -2.96 3.44 7.82
C VAL A 153 -1.59 3.79 8.39
N ALA A 154 -0.90 4.81 7.83
CA ALA A 154 0.37 5.31 8.36
C ALA A 154 0.55 6.80 8.05
N GLY A 155 1.29 7.53 8.87
CA GLY A 155 1.55 8.95 8.66
C GLY A 155 2.59 9.24 7.57
N SER A 156 3.32 8.22 7.11
CA SER A 156 4.32 8.30 6.03
C SER A 156 4.69 6.91 5.51
N VAL A 157 5.39 6.84 4.39
CA VAL A 157 5.98 5.57 3.89
C VAL A 157 7.04 5.02 4.85
N THR A 158 7.80 5.89 5.53
CA THR A 158 8.75 5.46 6.57
C THR A 158 8.03 4.77 7.74
N GLU A 159 6.89 5.29 8.18
CA GLU A 159 6.09 4.68 9.24
C GLU A 159 5.53 3.32 8.79
N LEU A 160 4.91 3.25 7.60
CA LEU A 160 4.44 2.00 7.02
C LEU A 160 5.54 0.91 7.00
N LEU A 161 6.73 1.26 6.50
CA LEU A 161 7.87 0.33 6.45
C LEU A 161 8.34 -0.11 7.84
N THR A 162 8.31 0.80 8.80
CA THR A 162 8.73 0.51 10.18
C THR A 162 7.75 -0.44 10.86
N GLU A 163 6.46 -0.22 10.67
CA GLU A 163 5.40 -1.10 11.16
C GLU A 163 5.43 -2.46 10.46
N PHE A 164 5.57 -2.47 9.13
CA PHE A 164 5.68 -3.72 8.37
C PHE A 164 6.86 -4.58 8.86
N ALA A 165 8.05 -3.99 9.04
CA ALA A 165 9.20 -4.70 9.59
C ALA A 165 8.91 -5.26 11.00
N HIS A 166 8.24 -4.49 11.84
CA HIS A 166 7.86 -4.89 13.20
C HIS A 166 6.82 -6.02 13.19
N ASP A 167 5.83 -5.93 12.32
CA ASP A 167 4.77 -6.94 12.20
C ASP A 167 5.33 -8.28 11.66
N LEU A 168 6.25 -8.23 10.70
CA LEU A 168 7.00 -9.41 10.24
C LEU A 168 7.76 -10.09 11.39
N GLU A 169 8.52 -9.32 12.18
CA GLU A 169 9.31 -9.84 13.32
C GLU A 169 8.44 -10.39 14.45
N ARG A 170 7.22 -9.90 14.61
CA ARG A 170 6.23 -10.38 15.59
C ARG A 170 5.49 -11.63 15.12
N GLY A 171 5.72 -12.09 13.89
CA GLY A 171 5.02 -13.24 13.32
C GLY A 171 3.56 -12.97 12.96
N LEU A 172 3.21 -11.71 12.67
CA LEU A 172 1.88 -11.31 12.22
C LEU A 172 1.68 -11.50 10.70
N TYR A 173 2.68 -12.05 10.03
CA TYR A 173 2.59 -12.51 8.64
C TYR A 173 2.95 -14.00 8.59
N SER A 174 2.21 -14.73 7.79
CA SER A 174 2.48 -16.12 7.42
C SER A 174 2.60 -16.26 5.91
N LEU A 175 3.08 -17.40 5.45
CA LEU A 175 2.96 -17.77 4.05
C LEU A 175 1.65 -18.50 3.83
N ASP A 176 0.96 -18.18 2.74
CA ASP A 176 -0.27 -18.83 2.34
C ASP A 176 0.00 -20.32 2.03
N ALA A 177 -0.79 -21.21 2.64
CA ALA A 177 -0.56 -22.66 2.54
C ALA A 177 -0.86 -23.20 1.14
N ASP A 178 -1.91 -22.68 0.48
CA ASP A 178 -2.31 -23.11 -0.85
C ASP A 178 -1.28 -22.62 -1.88
N ALA A 179 -0.79 -21.37 -1.72
CA ALA A 179 0.28 -20.84 -2.56
C ALA A 179 1.57 -21.64 -2.42
N LEU A 180 1.92 -22.09 -1.20
CA LEU A 180 3.08 -22.94 -0.97
C LEU A 180 2.96 -24.33 -1.65
N GLU A 181 1.77 -24.92 -1.68
CA GLU A 181 1.53 -26.18 -2.40
C GLU A 181 1.77 -26.01 -3.91
N ASP A 182 1.45 -24.83 -4.47
CA ASP A 182 1.73 -24.44 -5.85
C ASP A 182 3.16 -23.96 -6.08
N GLY A 183 3.99 -23.98 -5.04
CA GLY A 183 5.40 -23.58 -5.08
C GLY A 183 5.61 -22.06 -5.04
N ASN A 184 4.64 -21.27 -4.60
CA ASN A 184 4.74 -19.82 -4.43
C ASN A 184 4.88 -19.44 -2.97
N GLU A 185 5.60 -18.36 -2.70
CA GLU A 185 5.67 -17.71 -1.40
C GLU A 185 4.81 -16.44 -1.45
N PHE A 186 3.64 -16.50 -0.82
CA PHE A 186 2.68 -15.41 -0.75
C PHE A 186 2.48 -15.02 0.73
N LEU A 187 2.78 -13.77 1.09
CA LEU A 187 2.62 -13.26 2.45
C LEU A 187 1.15 -12.94 2.73
N VAL A 188 0.63 -13.50 3.81
CA VAL A 188 -0.74 -13.24 4.29
C VAL A 188 -0.65 -12.57 5.65
N PRO A 189 -1.32 -11.40 5.84
CA PRO A 189 -1.42 -10.75 7.13
C PRO A 189 -2.36 -11.53 8.07
N ASP A 190 -2.12 -11.43 9.38
CA ASP A 190 -3.11 -11.87 10.37
C ASP A 190 -4.37 -11.01 10.24
N GLU A 191 -5.54 -11.63 10.31
CA GLU A 191 -6.85 -11.01 10.11
C GLU A 191 -7.09 -9.80 11.03
N GLN A 192 -6.47 -9.76 12.22
CA GLN A 192 -6.67 -8.72 13.23
C GLN A 192 -5.99 -7.39 12.91
N PHE A 193 -5.13 -7.35 11.88
CA PHE A 193 -4.52 -6.10 11.47
C PHE A 193 -4.60 -5.83 9.95
N ASP A 194 -5.18 -6.73 9.18
CA ASP A 194 -5.48 -6.53 7.77
C ASP A 194 -6.46 -5.33 7.61
N PRO A 195 -6.10 -4.29 6.84
CA PRO A 195 -7.01 -3.17 6.59
C PRO A 195 -8.27 -3.57 5.81
N GLY A 196 -8.25 -4.68 5.07
CA GLY A 196 -9.44 -5.25 4.44
C GLY A 196 -10.52 -5.65 5.45
N ASN A 197 -10.12 -5.96 6.67
CA ASN A 197 -10.98 -6.34 7.79
C ASN A 197 -11.29 -5.17 8.74
N TRP A 198 -11.15 -3.93 8.28
CA TRP A 198 -11.23 -2.71 9.08
C TRP A 198 -12.48 -2.61 9.96
N GLU A 199 -13.59 -3.23 9.57
CA GLU A 199 -14.87 -3.17 10.31
C GLU A 199 -14.79 -3.87 11.68
N TRP A 200 -13.93 -4.88 11.85
CA TRP A 200 -13.88 -5.71 13.05
C TRP A 200 -12.45 -6.04 13.54
N ALA A 201 -11.43 -5.84 12.74
CA ALA A 201 -10.05 -6.13 13.10
C ALA A 201 -9.57 -5.23 14.25
N GLU A 202 -8.85 -5.81 15.21
CA GLU A 202 -8.43 -5.14 16.44
C GLU A 202 -7.63 -3.86 16.18
N ARG A 203 -6.70 -3.90 15.21
CA ARG A 203 -5.88 -2.72 14.84
C ARG A 203 -6.73 -1.53 14.39
N TRP A 204 -7.88 -1.78 13.79
CA TRP A 204 -8.72 -0.75 13.15
C TRP A 204 -9.96 -0.37 13.95
N GLN A 205 -10.11 -0.82 15.23
CA GLN A 205 -11.28 -0.52 16.06
C GLN A 205 -11.59 0.98 16.17
N ALA A 206 -10.57 1.82 16.28
CA ALA A 206 -10.78 3.27 16.33
C ALA A 206 -11.33 3.83 15.00
N ILE A 207 -10.90 3.27 13.87
CA ILE A 207 -11.40 3.61 12.53
C ILE A 207 -12.82 3.07 12.34
N SER A 208 -13.07 1.82 12.72
CA SER A 208 -14.38 1.22 12.70
C SER A 208 -15.39 2.04 13.51
N ALA A 209 -15.04 2.43 14.73
CA ALA A 209 -15.89 3.26 15.59
C ALA A 209 -16.15 4.67 14.99
N LEU A 210 -15.25 5.19 14.17
CA LEU A 210 -15.39 6.49 13.53
C LEU A 210 -16.26 6.40 12.26
N LEU A 211 -16.09 5.34 11.46
CA LEU A 211 -16.70 5.20 10.14
C LEU A 211 -18.01 4.42 10.14
N LEU A 212 -18.24 3.52 11.10
CA LEU A 212 -19.49 2.80 11.22
C LEU A 212 -20.55 3.66 11.96
N PRO A 213 -21.85 3.53 11.63
CA PRO A 213 -22.90 4.14 12.44
C PRO A 213 -22.86 3.56 13.85
N PRO A 214 -23.21 4.36 14.89
CA PRO A 214 -23.33 3.83 16.24
C PRO A 214 -24.28 2.63 16.24
N ALA A 215 -23.91 1.57 16.95
CA ALA A 215 -24.78 0.40 17.11
C ALA A 215 -26.14 0.83 17.67
N ALA A 216 -27.21 0.45 17.00
CA ALA A 216 -28.58 0.80 17.37
C ALA A 216 -28.98 0.17 18.71
#